data_2c8665b9a1de22f7a4cd2b03b6c02e7d
#
_entry.id   2c8665b9a1de22f7a4cd2b03b6c02e7d
#
_cell.length_a   1.000
_cell.length_b   1.000
_cell.length_c   1.000
_cell.angle_alpha   90.00
_cell.angle_beta   90.00
_cell.angle_gamma   90.00
#
_symmetry.space_group_name_H-M   'P 1'
#
loop_
_entity.id
_entity.type
_entity.pdbx_description
1 polymer ?
#
loop_
_entity_poly.entity_id
_entity_poly.type
_entity_poly.pdbx_seq_one_letter_code
_entity_poly.pdbx_strand_id
1 'polypeptide(L)'
;MKNAIIAGLVLLSTLSGNAQDSKKNEDIKSIKSMCGCYEVEFNFAETFQYSKDEKYQPSKTKTDYGLEWVELLEDTPNKLVLQHLLIVSDTAIVKHWRQDWEYENTKFYQFFKDKTWKFKTLTKNQVKGQWTQRVYQVDDSPRYEGTATWVHVDGRDYWTNTTDAPLPRREHTIRNDYNVLKRTNTQEITKEGWTHDQDNEKLVRDNAGKDVLLAKEKGFDVYKKVDNSKCLAAQNYWKKYAAMWKNVRAKWQTVFDQNKDLNLEATVDHEPLFNFLFDLKPTATKAETDKIIDRFVKK
;
A
#
# COMPACT_ATOMS: atom_id res chain seq x y z
N MET A 1 32.99 14.33 -42.02
CA MET A 1 31.58 13.96 -41.70
C MET A 1 31.41 12.87 -40.59
N LYS A 2 32.43 12.06 -40.27
CA LYS A 2 32.31 11.01 -39.20
C LYS A 2 32.32 11.58 -37.77
N ASN A 3 32.94 12.71 -37.50
CA ASN A 3 33.03 13.28 -36.16
C ASN A 3 31.79 14.06 -35.68
N ALA A 4 30.94 14.53 -36.61
CA ALA A 4 29.72 15.26 -36.26
C ALA A 4 28.60 14.30 -35.76
N ILE A 5 28.58 13.02 -36.23
CA ILE A 5 27.57 12.02 -35.83
C ILE A 5 27.81 11.55 -34.38
N ILE A 6 29.08 11.43 -33.95
CA ILE A 6 29.45 11.00 -32.60
C ILE A 6 29.07 12.08 -31.55
N ALA A 7 29.25 13.36 -31.87
CA ALA A 7 28.87 14.46 -30.97
C ALA A 7 27.34 14.57 -30.77
N GLY A 8 26.56 14.28 -31.82
CA GLY A 8 25.09 14.26 -31.73
C GLY A 8 24.55 13.15 -30.86
N LEU A 9 25.13 11.95 -30.90
CA LEU A 9 24.71 10.82 -30.06
C LEU A 9 25.03 11.01 -28.57
N VAL A 10 26.16 11.67 -28.24
CA VAL A 10 26.51 11.95 -26.83
C VAL A 10 25.61 13.04 -26.25
N LEU A 11 25.21 14.04 -27.02
CA LEU A 11 24.27 15.08 -26.58
C LEU A 11 22.84 14.54 -26.34
N LEU A 12 22.37 13.62 -27.16
CA LEU A 12 21.06 12.97 -26.96
C LEU A 12 21.01 12.09 -25.71
N SER A 13 22.09 11.41 -25.37
CA SER A 13 22.16 10.56 -24.16
C SER A 13 22.19 11.40 -22.86
N THR A 14 22.82 12.55 -22.86
CA THR A 14 22.86 13.47 -21.69
C THR A 14 21.51 14.17 -21.45
N LEU A 15 20.77 14.51 -22.49
CA LEU A 15 19.44 15.12 -22.38
C LEU A 15 18.42 14.13 -21.79
N SER A 16 18.49 12.84 -22.17
CA SER A 16 17.60 11.80 -21.65
C SER A 16 17.84 11.51 -20.17
N GLY A 17 19.09 11.54 -19.70
CA GLY A 17 19.44 11.37 -18.28
C GLY A 17 18.87 12.49 -17.41
N ASN A 18 19.07 13.74 -17.82
CA ASN A 18 18.57 14.89 -17.07
C ASN A 18 17.03 14.94 -17.00
N ALA A 19 16.32 14.54 -18.04
CA ALA A 19 14.86 14.49 -18.06
C ALA A 19 14.31 13.40 -17.11
N GLN A 20 14.95 12.25 -17.02
CA GLN A 20 14.56 11.16 -16.11
C GLN A 20 14.81 11.55 -14.65
N ASP A 21 15.92 12.21 -14.34
CA ASP A 21 16.23 12.68 -12.99
C ASP A 21 15.25 13.80 -12.55
N SER A 22 14.90 14.73 -13.46
CA SER A 22 13.89 15.77 -13.19
C SER A 22 12.53 15.14 -12.85
N LYS A 23 12.06 14.19 -13.67
CA LYS A 23 10.79 13.47 -13.43
C LYS A 23 10.81 12.73 -12.11
N LYS A 24 11.87 11.99 -11.80
CA LYS A 24 12.01 11.28 -10.53
C LYS A 24 11.93 12.21 -9.32
N ASN A 25 12.47 13.42 -9.40
CA ASN A 25 12.36 14.41 -8.34
C ASN A 25 10.93 14.93 -8.18
N GLU A 26 10.18 15.08 -9.26
CA GLU A 26 8.74 15.41 -9.23
C GLU A 26 7.93 14.26 -8.60
N ASP A 27 8.20 12.99 -8.96
CA ASP A 27 7.61 11.82 -8.35
C ASP A 27 7.82 11.81 -6.83
N ILE A 28 9.07 12.00 -6.38
CA ILE A 28 9.44 12.07 -4.95
C ILE A 28 8.68 13.19 -4.24
N LYS A 29 8.58 14.37 -4.85
CA LYS A 29 7.82 15.49 -4.31
C LYS A 29 6.33 15.13 -4.14
N SER A 30 5.73 14.50 -5.13
CA SER A 30 4.33 14.06 -5.09
C SER A 30 4.10 13.03 -3.98
N ILE A 31 4.95 12.02 -3.86
CA ILE A 31 4.86 11.01 -2.79
C ILE A 31 5.00 11.66 -1.41
N LYS A 32 5.98 12.53 -1.22
CA LYS A 32 6.21 13.24 0.06
C LYS A 32 5.09 14.20 0.42
N SER A 33 4.36 14.75 -0.54
CA SER A 33 3.24 15.65 -0.28
C SER A 33 2.06 14.94 0.40
N MET A 34 2.00 13.59 0.32
CA MET A 34 1.01 12.78 1.06
C MET A 34 1.32 12.67 2.55
N CYS A 35 2.43 13.23 3.06
CA CYS A 35 2.76 13.24 4.48
C CYS A 35 2.12 14.44 5.20
N GLY A 36 1.81 14.27 6.49
CA GLY A 36 1.22 15.30 7.33
C GLY A 36 -0.07 14.87 8.00
N CYS A 37 -0.86 15.85 8.46
CA CYS A 37 -2.13 15.64 9.12
C CYS A 37 -3.30 15.86 8.14
N TYR A 38 -4.25 14.91 8.11
CA TYR A 38 -5.38 14.91 7.18
C TYR A 38 -6.70 14.60 7.88
N GLU A 39 -7.72 15.38 7.60
CA GLU A 39 -9.12 14.94 7.70
C GLU A 39 -9.41 14.06 6.49
N VAL A 40 -9.93 12.86 6.73
CA VAL A 40 -10.14 11.85 5.68
C VAL A 40 -11.60 11.48 5.62
N GLU A 41 -12.15 11.47 4.41
CA GLU A 41 -13.45 10.93 4.09
C GLU A 41 -13.28 9.67 3.26
N PHE A 42 -13.81 8.54 3.74
CA PHE A 42 -13.75 7.24 3.10
C PHE A 42 -15.12 6.88 2.52
N ASN A 43 -15.24 6.83 1.20
CA ASN A 43 -16.48 6.52 0.51
C ASN A 43 -16.38 5.20 -0.22
N PHE A 44 -17.35 4.29 -0.02
CA PHE A 44 -17.45 3.02 -0.72
C PHE A 44 -18.87 2.76 -1.16
N ALA A 45 -19.03 2.34 -2.43
CA ALA A 45 -20.31 1.94 -2.99
C ALA A 45 -20.11 0.77 -3.97
N GLU A 46 -20.85 -0.31 -3.77
CA GLU A 46 -20.97 -1.35 -4.78
C GLU A 46 -21.81 -0.80 -5.94
N THR A 47 -21.23 -0.80 -7.15
CA THR A 47 -21.79 -0.07 -8.29
C THR A 47 -22.50 -0.97 -9.28
N PHE A 48 -22.08 -2.22 -9.39
CA PHE A 48 -22.64 -3.17 -10.36
C PHE A 48 -22.54 -4.61 -9.86
N GLN A 49 -23.67 -5.33 -9.90
CA GLN A 49 -23.75 -6.73 -9.53
C GLN A 49 -23.69 -7.61 -10.79
N TYR A 50 -22.81 -8.60 -10.78
CA TYR A 50 -22.67 -9.64 -11.81
C TYR A 50 -23.03 -11.04 -11.28
N SER A 51 -23.09 -11.20 -9.96
CA SER A 51 -23.50 -12.46 -9.33
C SER A 51 -24.89 -12.88 -9.82
N LYS A 52 -25.03 -14.17 -10.18
CA LYS A 52 -26.29 -14.78 -10.55
C LYS A 52 -26.95 -15.50 -9.36
N ASP A 53 -26.32 -15.49 -8.20
CA ASP A 53 -26.86 -16.04 -6.97
C ASP A 53 -27.94 -15.10 -6.43
N GLU A 54 -29.18 -15.57 -6.35
CA GLU A 54 -30.32 -14.81 -5.81
C GLU A 54 -30.13 -14.40 -4.33
N LYS A 55 -29.24 -15.09 -3.61
CA LYS A 55 -28.89 -14.80 -2.21
C LYS A 55 -27.77 -13.77 -2.08
N TYR A 56 -27.16 -13.33 -3.19
CA TYR A 56 -26.10 -12.33 -3.14
C TYR A 56 -26.61 -11.04 -2.48
N GLN A 57 -25.86 -10.57 -1.48
CA GLN A 57 -26.18 -9.32 -0.79
C GLN A 57 -25.12 -8.27 -1.15
N PRO A 58 -25.49 -7.19 -1.86
CA PRO A 58 -24.57 -6.09 -2.13
C PRO A 58 -24.08 -5.45 -0.84
N SER A 59 -22.83 -4.99 -0.84
CA SER A 59 -22.32 -4.16 0.25
C SER A 59 -23.07 -2.85 0.31
N LYS A 60 -23.45 -2.42 1.51
CA LYS A 60 -24.09 -1.12 1.72
C LYS A 60 -23.13 0.01 1.35
N THR A 61 -23.67 1.05 0.73
CA THR A 61 -22.94 2.31 0.56
C THR A 61 -22.52 2.84 1.93
N LYS A 62 -21.27 3.24 2.05
CA LYS A 62 -20.67 3.65 3.30
C LYS A 62 -19.85 4.93 3.12
N THR A 63 -20.02 5.86 4.03
CA THR A 63 -19.13 7.00 4.22
C THR A 63 -18.65 7.00 5.66
N ASP A 64 -17.35 6.99 5.86
CA ASP A 64 -16.71 7.12 7.19
C ASP A 64 -15.79 8.33 7.19
N TYR A 65 -15.53 8.86 8.36
CA TYR A 65 -14.62 9.98 8.56
C TYR A 65 -13.52 9.59 9.53
N GLY A 66 -12.33 10.17 9.34
CA GLY A 66 -11.20 9.94 10.22
C GLY A 66 -10.23 11.12 10.23
N LEU A 67 -9.38 11.14 11.23
CA LEU A 67 -8.22 12.02 11.31
C LEU A 67 -6.98 11.14 11.25
N GLU A 68 -6.10 11.37 10.27
CA GLU A 68 -4.88 10.58 10.07
C GLU A 68 -3.63 11.45 10.09
N TRP A 69 -2.61 10.95 10.77
CA TRP A 69 -1.23 11.41 10.64
C TRP A 69 -0.47 10.48 9.70
N VAL A 70 0.23 11.02 8.72
CA VAL A 70 1.09 10.27 7.80
C VAL A 70 2.54 10.65 8.09
N GLU A 71 3.27 9.72 8.71
CA GLU A 71 4.67 9.87 9.11
C GLU A 71 5.60 9.40 7.99
N LEU A 72 6.61 10.19 7.64
CA LEU A 72 7.67 9.79 6.72
C LEU A 72 8.77 9.05 7.48
N LEU A 73 8.87 7.72 7.30
CA LEU A 73 9.81 6.87 8.03
C LEU A 73 11.15 6.70 7.36
N GLU A 74 11.17 6.73 6.03
CA GLU A 74 12.37 6.59 5.21
C GLU A 74 12.27 7.58 4.04
N ASP A 75 13.35 8.31 3.80
CA ASP A 75 13.48 9.31 2.74
C ASP A 75 14.81 9.12 2.02
N THR A 76 14.82 8.25 1.01
CA THR A 76 16.00 8.03 0.17
C THR A 76 15.63 8.26 -1.30
N PRO A 77 16.61 8.47 -2.19
CA PRO A 77 16.31 8.68 -3.62
C PRO A 77 15.54 7.54 -4.30
N ASN A 78 15.59 6.33 -3.73
CA ASN A 78 14.97 5.15 -4.32
C ASN A 78 13.89 4.51 -3.44
N LYS A 79 13.69 5.03 -2.22
CA LYS A 79 12.69 4.47 -1.31
C LYS A 79 12.12 5.53 -0.37
N LEU A 80 10.80 5.59 -0.32
CA LEU A 80 10.04 6.43 0.59
C LEU A 80 9.06 5.53 1.36
N VAL A 81 9.01 5.68 2.68
CA VAL A 81 8.13 4.85 3.53
C VAL A 81 7.21 5.77 4.31
N LEU A 82 5.90 5.61 4.11
CA LEU A 82 4.85 6.41 4.70
C LEU A 82 3.99 5.55 5.63
N GLN A 83 3.95 5.88 6.91
CA GLN A 83 3.12 5.21 7.92
C GLN A 83 1.90 6.04 8.25
N HIS A 84 0.73 5.48 8.06
CA HIS A 84 -0.54 6.06 8.43
C HIS A 84 -0.92 5.71 9.88
N LEU A 85 -1.36 6.68 10.63
CA LEU A 85 -1.81 6.55 12.02
C LEU A 85 -3.21 7.16 12.14
N LEU A 86 -4.22 6.33 12.38
CA LEU A 86 -5.61 6.77 12.54
C LEU A 86 -5.85 7.20 13.98
N ILE A 87 -6.36 8.40 14.15
CA ILE A 87 -6.72 8.96 15.45
C ILE A 87 -8.21 8.69 15.68
N VAL A 88 -8.51 7.75 16.57
CA VAL A 88 -9.87 7.43 17.00
C VAL A 88 -10.31 8.39 18.13
N SER A 89 -9.37 8.72 19.03
CA SER A 89 -9.50 9.73 20.07
C SER A 89 -8.10 10.18 20.52
N ASP A 90 -8.02 11.18 21.39
CA ASP A 90 -6.73 11.66 21.94
C ASP A 90 -5.90 10.57 22.63
N THR A 91 -6.54 9.50 23.08
CA THR A 91 -5.90 8.37 23.78
C THR A 91 -5.91 7.06 22.99
N ALA A 92 -6.64 6.99 21.90
CA ALA A 92 -6.81 5.78 21.08
C ALA A 92 -6.30 6.02 19.65
N ILE A 93 -5.03 5.64 19.43
CA ILE A 93 -4.36 5.73 18.14
C ILE A 93 -4.20 4.32 17.58
N VAL A 94 -4.61 4.13 16.34
CA VAL A 94 -4.41 2.88 15.59
C VAL A 94 -3.28 3.08 14.60
N LYS A 95 -2.20 2.26 14.73
CA LYS A 95 -1.27 2.10 13.62
C LYS A 95 -2.05 1.52 12.46
N HIS A 96 -2.33 2.34 11.46
CA HIS A 96 -3.18 1.96 10.35
C HIS A 96 -2.37 1.23 9.28
N TRP A 97 -2.48 1.57 8.04
CA TRP A 97 -1.73 0.96 6.96
C TRP A 97 -0.38 1.67 6.75
N ARG A 98 0.50 1.00 6.01
CA ARG A 98 1.77 1.59 5.57
C ARG A 98 1.88 1.43 4.06
N GLN A 99 2.50 2.41 3.41
CA GLN A 99 2.88 2.35 2.00
C GLN A 99 4.37 2.63 1.85
N ASP A 100 5.05 1.70 1.19
CA ASP A 100 6.44 1.85 0.79
C ASP A 100 6.46 2.09 -0.72
N TRP A 101 7.16 3.13 -1.12
CA TRP A 101 7.37 3.49 -2.51
C TRP A 101 8.80 3.16 -2.89
N GLU A 102 9.00 2.25 -3.85
CA GLU A 102 10.33 1.77 -4.26
C GLU A 102 10.54 2.02 -5.75
N TYR A 103 11.57 2.80 -6.10
CA TYR A 103 11.91 3.13 -7.48
C TYR A 103 12.57 1.95 -8.19
N GLU A 104 12.05 1.58 -9.38
CA GLU A 104 12.56 0.49 -10.22
C GLU A 104 12.70 -0.85 -9.47
N ASN A 105 11.75 -1.14 -8.57
CA ASN A 105 11.74 -2.39 -7.82
C ASN A 105 11.51 -3.59 -8.77
N THR A 106 12.40 -4.57 -8.70
CA THR A 106 12.32 -5.80 -9.51
C THR A 106 11.73 -7.00 -8.77
N LYS A 107 11.52 -6.89 -7.46
CA LYS A 107 11.03 -7.99 -6.60
C LYS A 107 9.59 -7.74 -6.22
N PHE A 108 8.70 -8.67 -6.59
CA PHE A 108 7.26 -8.51 -6.45
C PHE A 108 6.65 -9.65 -5.65
N TYR A 109 5.72 -9.33 -4.72
CA TYR A 109 4.86 -10.26 -4.01
C TYR A 109 3.41 -10.03 -4.44
N GLN A 110 2.99 -10.69 -5.51
CA GLN A 110 1.64 -10.56 -6.02
C GLN A 110 0.68 -11.40 -5.19
N PHE A 111 -0.36 -10.76 -4.63
CA PHE A 111 -1.42 -11.48 -3.95
C PHE A 111 -2.09 -12.49 -4.90
N PHE A 112 -2.28 -13.71 -4.43
CA PHE A 112 -2.98 -14.74 -5.18
C PHE A 112 -4.39 -14.96 -4.62
N LYS A 113 -4.51 -15.52 -3.42
CA LYS A 113 -5.73 -15.67 -2.62
C LYS A 113 -5.39 -16.25 -1.24
N ASP A 114 -6.35 -16.31 -0.34
CA ASP A 114 -6.27 -17.07 0.92
C ASP A 114 -4.95 -16.90 1.68
N LYS A 115 -4.53 -15.63 1.91
CA LYS A 115 -3.28 -15.31 2.59
C LYS A 115 -2.02 -15.81 1.87
N THR A 116 -2.08 -15.96 0.54
CA THR A 116 -0.96 -16.41 -0.30
C THR A 116 -0.50 -15.30 -1.23
N TRP A 117 0.81 -15.06 -1.28
CA TRP A 117 1.47 -14.17 -2.24
C TRP A 117 2.48 -14.95 -3.06
N LYS A 118 2.48 -14.73 -4.38
CA LYS A 118 3.42 -15.33 -5.33
C LYS A 118 4.59 -14.38 -5.55
N PHE A 119 5.81 -14.88 -5.32
CA PHE A 119 7.02 -14.11 -5.62
C PHE A 119 7.28 -14.09 -7.13
N LYS A 120 7.57 -12.92 -7.66
CA LYS A 120 7.93 -12.69 -9.07
C LYS A 120 9.12 -11.75 -9.16
N THR A 121 10.00 -12.02 -10.14
CA THR A 121 11.07 -11.10 -10.52
C THR A 121 10.72 -10.43 -11.83
N LEU A 122 10.71 -9.11 -11.85
CA LEU A 122 10.57 -8.30 -13.07
C LEU A 122 11.96 -7.93 -13.59
N THR A 123 12.06 -7.77 -14.92
CA THR A 123 13.30 -7.27 -15.52
C THR A 123 13.44 -5.75 -15.27
N LYS A 124 14.67 -5.24 -15.31
CA LYS A 124 14.93 -3.79 -15.17
C LYS A 124 14.16 -2.97 -16.22
N ASN A 125 14.00 -3.48 -17.43
CA ASN A 125 13.25 -2.78 -18.49
C ASN A 125 11.75 -2.69 -18.17
N GLN A 126 11.16 -3.68 -17.50
CA GLN A 126 9.74 -3.66 -17.12
C GLN A 126 9.42 -2.63 -16.04
N VAL A 127 10.39 -2.28 -15.22
CA VAL A 127 10.20 -1.35 -14.10
C VAL A 127 10.87 0.01 -14.30
N LYS A 128 11.54 0.22 -15.44
CA LYS A 128 12.30 1.43 -15.74
C LYS A 128 11.43 2.68 -15.62
N GLY A 129 11.86 3.63 -14.80
CA GLY A 129 11.16 4.90 -14.55
C GLY A 129 9.86 4.73 -13.76
N GLN A 130 9.65 3.60 -13.07
CA GLN A 130 8.43 3.31 -12.33
C GLN A 130 8.66 3.26 -10.82
N TRP A 131 7.63 3.60 -10.08
CA TRP A 131 7.53 3.43 -8.65
C TRP A 131 6.61 2.27 -8.32
N THR A 132 7.07 1.36 -7.47
CA THR A 132 6.24 0.31 -6.88
C THR A 132 5.66 0.84 -5.58
N GLN A 133 4.34 0.87 -5.45
CA GLN A 133 3.67 1.02 -4.17
C GLN A 133 3.48 -0.36 -3.56
N ARG A 134 4.06 -0.58 -2.37
CA ARG A 134 3.82 -1.76 -1.54
C ARG A 134 2.95 -1.36 -0.36
N VAL A 135 1.78 -1.95 -0.26
CA VAL A 135 0.84 -1.66 0.82
C VAL A 135 0.85 -2.79 1.84
N TYR A 136 0.91 -2.41 3.10
CA TYR A 136 0.95 -3.32 4.24
C TYR A 136 -0.26 -3.14 5.14
N GLN A 137 -0.64 -4.22 5.81
CA GLN A 137 -1.69 -4.25 6.82
C GLN A 137 -1.28 -3.49 8.08
N VAL A 138 -2.18 -3.40 9.06
CA VAL A 138 -1.92 -2.77 10.36
C VAL A 138 -0.80 -3.45 11.15
N ASP A 139 -0.49 -4.71 10.87
CA ASP A 139 0.55 -5.55 11.46
C ASP A 139 1.82 -5.67 10.59
N ASP A 140 1.93 -4.81 9.58
CA ASP A 140 2.98 -4.82 8.56
C ASP A 140 3.08 -6.09 7.73
N SER A 141 2.13 -7.03 7.82
CA SER A 141 2.03 -8.11 6.85
C SER A 141 1.69 -7.55 5.46
N PRO A 142 2.09 -8.22 4.36
CA PRO A 142 1.83 -7.71 3.02
C PRO A 142 0.33 -7.66 2.73
N ARG A 143 -0.07 -6.68 1.96
CA ARG A 143 -1.43 -6.59 1.44
C ARG A 143 -1.44 -6.72 -0.07
N TYR A 144 -0.92 -5.74 -0.78
CA TYR A 144 -0.77 -5.77 -2.24
C TYR A 144 0.38 -4.87 -2.69
N GLU A 145 0.85 -5.10 -3.90
CA GLU A 145 1.87 -4.30 -4.56
C GLU A 145 1.46 -3.98 -5.98
N GLY A 146 1.86 -2.81 -6.46
CA GLY A 146 1.66 -2.41 -7.85
C GLY A 146 2.78 -1.50 -8.33
N THR A 147 3.19 -1.62 -9.61
CA THR A 147 4.20 -0.76 -10.21
C THR A 147 3.61 0.04 -11.37
N ALA A 148 3.92 1.31 -11.43
CA ALA A 148 3.55 2.23 -12.49
C ALA A 148 4.42 3.49 -12.47
N THR A 149 4.27 4.33 -13.48
CA THR A 149 4.92 5.65 -13.49
C THR A 149 3.98 6.69 -12.88
N TRP A 150 4.54 7.67 -12.17
CA TRP A 150 3.85 8.91 -11.88
C TRP A 150 3.68 9.71 -13.18
N VAL A 151 2.59 10.44 -13.28
CA VAL A 151 2.24 11.26 -14.44
C VAL A 151 2.04 12.69 -13.97
N HIS A 152 2.73 13.65 -14.63
CA HIS A 152 2.72 15.08 -14.33
C HIS A 152 2.33 15.83 -15.59
N VAL A 153 1.03 15.89 -15.90
CA VAL A 153 0.49 16.52 -17.11
C VAL A 153 -0.79 17.32 -16.80
N ASP A 154 -1.01 18.38 -17.51
CA ASP A 154 -2.22 19.21 -17.43
C ASP A 154 -2.56 19.68 -16.01
N GLY A 155 -1.51 19.93 -15.19
CA GLY A 155 -1.65 20.36 -13.80
C GLY A 155 -2.12 19.27 -12.85
N ARG A 156 -2.05 18.00 -13.26
CA ARG A 156 -2.34 16.83 -12.43
C ARG A 156 -1.07 16.04 -12.13
N ASP A 157 -0.96 15.59 -10.89
CA ASP A 157 0.11 14.71 -10.41
C ASP A 157 -0.53 13.43 -9.89
N TYR A 158 -0.44 12.32 -10.64
CA TYR A 158 -1.10 11.07 -10.25
C TYR A 158 -0.31 9.82 -10.60
N TRP A 159 -0.60 8.75 -9.89
CA TRP A 159 -0.08 7.40 -10.12
C TRP A 159 -1.24 6.42 -10.13
N THR A 160 -1.30 5.54 -11.12
CA THR A 160 -2.38 4.55 -11.25
C THR A 160 -1.82 3.15 -11.52
N ASN A 161 -2.35 2.15 -10.79
CA ASN A 161 -2.00 0.74 -10.99
C ASN A 161 -3.19 -0.18 -10.68
N THR A 162 -3.28 -1.29 -11.40
CA THR A 162 -4.23 -2.38 -11.13
C THR A 162 -3.50 -3.57 -10.54
N THR A 163 -3.98 -4.08 -9.40
CA THR A 163 -3.39 -5.23 -8.70
C THR A 163 -4.43 -5.99 -7.89
N ASP A 164 -4.14 -7.27 -7.61
CA ASP A 164 -4.95 -8.12 -6.75
C ASP A 164 -4.62 -7.86 -5.26
N ALA A 165 -5.64 -7.89 -4.42
CA ALA A 165 -5.54 -7.67 -2.99
C ALA A 165 -6.45 -8.63 -2.20
N PRO A 166 -6.15 -8.93 -0.92
CA PRO A 166 -7.10 -9.57 -0.04
C PRO A 166 -8.31 -8.66 0.24
N LEU A 167 -9.38 -9.23 0.75
CA LEU A 167 -10.56 -8.49 1.17
C LEU A 167 -10.18 -7.34 2.10
N PRO A 168 -10.82 -6.18 1.96
CA PRO A 168 -10.60 -5.06 2.87
C PRO A 168 -11.11 -5.40 4.28
N ARG A 169 -10.52 -4.78 5.31
CA ARG A 169 -10.90 -5.04 6.71
C ARG A 169 -12.39 -4.81 6.98
N ARG A 170 -13.02 -3.87 6.28
CA ARG A 170 -14.45 -3.62 6.38
C ARG A 170 -15.35 -4.76 5.94
N GLU A 171 -14.80 -5.75 5.21
CA GLU A 171 -15.58 -6.86 4.64
C GLU A 171 -15.10 -8.25 5.09
N HIS A 172 -13.82 -8.45 5.34
CA HIS A 172 -13.27 -9.79 5.60
C HIS A 172 -13.84 -10.50 6.83
N THR A 173 -14.47 -9.78 7.76
CA THR A 173 -15.15 -10.34 8.94
C THR A 173 -16.63 -10.58 8.74
N ILE A 174 -17.21 -10.04 7.67
CA ILE A 174 -18.68 -10.09 7.43
C ILE A 174 -19.04 -10.76 6.10
N ARG A 175 -18.05 -11.01 5.22
CA ARG A 175 -18.24 -11.66 3.92
C ARG A 175 -17.20 -12.75 3.69
N ASN A 176 -17.60 -13.81 3.03
CA ASN A 176 -16.75 -14.92 2.58
C ASN A 176 -17.13 -15.41 1.17
N ASP A 177 -17.96 -14.67 0.45
CA ASP A 177 -18.47 -14.99 -0.87
C ASP A 177 -17.51 -14.63 -2.00
N TYR A 178 -16.42 -13.90 -1.70
CA TYR A 178 -15.31 -13.64 -2.62
C TYR A 178 -13.98 -13.70 -1.87
N ASN A 179 -12.86 -13.86 -2.58
CA ASN A 179 -11.53 -14.04 -1.98
C ASN A 179 -10.42 -13.16 -2.58
N VAL A 180 -10.71 -12.44 -3.66
CA VAL A 180 -9.79 -11.48 -4.29
C VAL A 180 -10.52 -10.17 -4.58
N LEU A 181 -9.92 -9.06 -4.18
CA LEU A 181 -10.33 -7.74 -4.62
C LEU A 181 -9.30 -7.23 -5.64
N LYS A 182 -9.63 -7.29 -6.93
CA LYS A 182 -8.81 -6.69 -7.97
C LYS A 182 -9.05 -5.19 -7.96
N ARG A 183 -8.01 -4.42 -7.69
CA ARG A 183 -8.09 -2.99 -7.41
C ARG A 183 -7.35 -2.19 -8.47
N THR A 184 -8.01 -1.23 -9.07
CA THR A 184 -7.33 -0.12 -9.76
C THR A 184 -7.25 1.04 -8.80
N ASN A 185 -6.04 1.32 -8.32
CA ASN A 185 -5.76 2.39 -7.37
C ASN A 185 -5.20 3.59 -8.11
N THR A 186 -5.79 4.76 -7.94
CA THR A 186 -5.23 6.04 -8.40
C THR A 186 -4.94 6.92 -7.19
N GLN A 187 -3.67 7.28 -7.02
CA GLN A 187 -3.22 8.29 -6.06
C GLN A 187 -3.07 9.60 -6.82
N GLU A 188 -3.80 10.63 -6.47
CA GLU A 188 -3.72 11.93 -7.13
C GLU A 188 -3.51 13.04 -6.10
N ILE A 189 -2.49 13.88 -6.35
CA ILE A 189 -2.19 15.03 -5.52
C ILE A 189 -3.10 16.19 -5.92
N THR A 190 -3.72 16.82 -4.96
CA THR A 190 -4.64 17.94 -5.16
C THR A 190 -4.15 19.20 -4.45
N LYS A 191 -4.78 20.33 -4.68
CA LYS A 191 -4.46 21.58 -3.98
C LYS A 191 -4.72 21.50 -2.47
N GLU A 192 -5.69 20.68 -2.05
CA GLU A 192 -6.12 20.55 -0.65
C GLU A 192 -5.45 19.36 0.06
N GLY A 193 -4.76 18.48 -0.67
CA GLY A 193 -4.14 17.28 -0.13
C GLY A 193 -3.98 16.22 -1.21
N TRP A 194 -4.69 15.08 -1.10
CA TRP A 194 -4.63 14.03 -2.11
C TRP A 194 -5.89 13.15 -2.08
N THR A 195 -6.12 12.40 -3.14
CA THR A 195 -7.21 11.44 -3.22
C THR A 195 -6.69 10.04 -3.51
N HIS A 196 -7.40 9.04 -3.00
CA HIS A 196 -7.22 7.64 -3.35
C HIS A 196 -8.50 7.13 -4.01
N ASP A 197 -8.52 7.17 -5.32
CA ASP A 197 -9.60 6.64 -6.14
C ASP A 197 -9.40 5.14 -6.39
N GLN A 198 -10.47 4.35 -6.27
CA GLN A 198 -10.42 2.90 -6.36
C GLN A 198 -11.57 2.39 -7.25
N ASP A 199 -11.21 1.74 -8.36
CA ASP A 199 -12.13 0.89 -9.12
C ASP A 199 -11.83 -0.56 -8.76
N ASN A 200 -12.76 -1.21 -8.08
CA ASN A 200 -12.59 -2.53 -7.50
C ASN A 200 -13.48 -3.56 -8.19
N GLU A 201 -12.94 -4.77 -8.40
CA GLU A 201 -13.68 -5.95 -8.84
C GLU A 201 -13.62 -7.01 -7.73
N LYS A 202 -14.79 -7.45 -7.23
CA LYS A 202 -14.91 -8.54 -6.25
C LYS A 202 -14.91 -9.86 -7.00
N LEU A 203 -13.88 -10.68 -6.79
CA LEU A 203 -13.64 -11.90 -7.57
C LEU A 203 -13.62 -13.13 -6.67
N VAL A 204 -14.22 -14.23 -7.16
CA VAL A 204 -13.97 -15.57 -6.66
C VAL A 204 -12.90 -16.21 -7.51
N ARG A 205 -11.73 -16.45 -6.91
CA ARG A 205 -10.59 -17.12 -7.57
C ARG A 205 -10.48 -18.57 -7.13
N ASP A 206 -10.48 -19.49 -8.08
CA ASP A 206 -10.24 -20.91 -7.81
C ASP A 206 -8.73 -21.21 -7.60
N ASN A 207 -8.42 -22.50 -7.36
CA ASN A 207 -7.02 -22.93 -7.16
C ASN A 207 -6.17 -22.89 -8.44
N ALA A 208 -6.82 -22.91 -9.61
CA ALA A 208 -6.15 -22.79 -10.90
C ALA A 208 -5.92 -21.32 -11.31
N GLY A 209 -6.43 -20.35 -10.53
CA GLY A 209 -6.31 -18.92 -10.81
C GLY A 209 -7.39 -18.38 -11.74
N LYS A 210 -8.47 -19.13 -11.96
CA LYS A 210 -9.62 -18.67 -12.75
C LYS A 210 -10.53 -17.80 -11.88
N ASP A 211 -10.89 -16.64 -12.41
CA ASP A 211 -11.70 -15.64 -11.73
C ASP A 211 -13.15 -15.66 -12.20
N VAL A 212 -14.08 -15.49 -11.24
CA VAL A 212 -15.48 -15.18 -11.48
C VAL A 212 -15.79 -13.83 -10.86
N LEU A 213 -16.25 -12.87 -11.65
CA LEU A 213 -16.64 -11.54 -11.20
C LEU A 213 -18.01 -11.59 -10.52
N LEU A 214 -18.09 -11.13 -9.27
CA LEU A 214 -19.35 -11.02 -8.52
C LEU A 214 -19.94 -9.62 -8.57
N ALA A 215 -19.11 -8.60 -8.36
CA ALA A 215 -19.55 -7.21 -8.34
C ALA A 215 -18.39 -6.24 -8.61
N LYS A 216 -18.74 -5.01 -8.99
CA LYS A 216 -17.82 -3.86 -8.99
C LYS A 216 -18.13 -2.94 -7.82
N GLU A 217 -17.10 -2.31 -7.30
CA GLU A 217 -17.17 -1.37 -6.19
C GLU A 217 -16.33 -0.14 -6.53
N LYS A 218 -16.87 1.04 -6.24
CA LYS A 218 -16.12 2.30 -6.24
C LYS A 218 -15.73 2.63 -4.81
N GLY A 219 -14.45 2.91 -4.61
CA GLY A 219 -13.93 3.57 -3.41
C GLY A 219 -13.40 4.94 -3.78
N PHE A 220 -13.62 5.93 -2.93
CA PHE A 220 -13.07 7.26 -3.13
C PHE A 220 -12.74 7.88 -1.77
N ASP A 221 -11.45 7.88 -1.44
CA ASP A 221 -10.97 8.42 -0.19
C ASP A 221 -10.39 9.83 -0.45
N VAL A 222 -10.86 10.82 0.28
CA VAL A 222 -10.41 12.22 0.17
C VAL A 222 -9.61 12.59 1.40
N TYR A 223 -8.36 12.93 1.22
CA TYR A 223 -7.42 13.38 2.25
C TYR A 223 -7.27 14.88 2.18
N LYS A 224 -7.94 15.61 3.07
CA LYS A 224 -7.85 17.06 3.18
C LYS A 224 -6.81 17.45 4.21
N LYS A 225 -5.75 18.13 3.76
CA LYS A 225 -4.66 18.54 4.64
C LYS A 225 -5.14 19.58 5.67
N VAL A 226 -4.76 19.34 6.92
CA VAL A 226 -5.06 20.24 8.03
C VAL A 226 -3.78 20.57 8.81
N ASP A 227 -3.90 21.46 9.79
CA ASP A 227 -2.76 21.82 10.63
C ASP A 227 -2.23 20.60 11.40
N ASN A 228 -0.91 20.43 11.40
CA ASN A 228 -0.25 19.28 12.02
C ASN A 228 -0.50 19.16 13.54
N SER A 229 -0.86 20.26 14.20
CA SER A 229 -1.20 20.26 15.63
C SER A 229 -2.44 19.42 15.94
N LYS A 230 -3.37 19.24 15.00
CA LYS A 230 -4.53 18.34 15.16
C LYS A 230 -4.10 16.87 15.34
N CYS A 231 -2.90 16.50 14.86
CA CYS A 231 -2.40 15.13 14.90
C CYS A 231 -1.34 14.87 16.01
N LEU A 232 -1.21 15.74 17.01
CA LEU A 232 -0.22 15.60 18.08
C LEU A 232 -0.33 14.28 18.84
N ALA A 233 -1.54 13.77 19.05
CA ALA A 233 -1.74 12.46 19.72
C ALA A 233 -1.08 11.31 18.93
N ALA A 234 -1.23 11.27 17.61
CA ALA A 234 -0.60 10.28 16.76
C ALA A 234 0.93 10.44 16.70
N GLN A 235 1.43 11.68 16.62
CA GLN A 235 2.88 11.96 16.66
C GLN A 235 3.50 11.47 17.99
N ASN A 236 2.83 11.70 19.12
CA ASN A 236 3.27 11.24 20.45
C ASN A 236 3.21 9.71 20.56
N TYR A 237 2.15 9.09 20.04
CA TYR A 237 2.07 7.63 19.94
C TYR A 237 3.26 7.09 19.14
N TRP A 238 3.52 7.66 17.97
CA TRP A 238 4.60 7.18 17.13
C TRP A 238 5.98 7.32 17.77
N LYS A 239 6.28 8.44 18.41
CA LYS A 239 7.51 8.62 19.19
C LYS A 239 7.71 7.49 20.21
N LYS A 240 6.63 7.04 20.84
CA LYS A 240 6.67 5.98 21.86
C LYS A 240 6.86 4.58 21.25
N TYR A 241 6.22 4.27 20.13
CA TYR A 241 6.15 2.92 19.58
C TYR A 241 7.05 2.69 18.34
N ALA A 242 7.67 3.72 17.79
CA ALA A 242 8.46 3.63 16.55
C ALA A 242 9.56 2.58 16.58
N ALA A 243 10.25 2.41 17.72
CA ALA A 243 11.33 1.42 17.87
C ALA A 243 10.79 -0.02 17.79
N MET A 244 9.69 -0.31 18.47
CA MET A 244 9.03 -1.62 18.41
C MET A 244 8.55 -1.93 16.99
N TRP A 245 7.87 -0.98 16.34
CA TRP A 245 7.42 -1.15 14.96
C TRP A 245 8.56 -1.25 13.94
N LYS A 246 9.72 -0.65 14.23
CA LYS A 246 10.94 -0.87 13.43
C LYS A 246 11.40 -2.33 13.50
N ASN A 247 11.31 -2.98 14.66
CA ASN A 247 11.61 -4.40 14.80
C ASN A 247 10.65 -5.28 13.97
N VAL A 248 9.34 -4.97 14.01
CA VAL A 248 8.32 -5.66 13.20
C VAL A 248 8.63 -5.54 11.70
N ARG A 249 8.91 -4.32 11.20
CA ARG A 249 9.29 -4.10 9.80
C ARG A 249 10.57 -4.85 9.41
N ALA A 250 11.57 -4.85 10.30
CA ALA A 250 12.84 -5.55 10.05
C ALA A 250 12.61 -7.08 9.93
N LYS A 251 11.71 -7.66 10.73
CA LYS A 251 11.35 -9.07 10.61
C LYS A 251 10.64 -9.36 9.30
N TRP A 252 9.66 -8.56 8.90
CA TRP A 252 9.00 -8.72 7.60
C TRP A 252 9.99 -8.59 6.45
N GLN A 253 10.97 -7.67 6.53
CA GLN A 253 12.00 -7.56 5.52
C GLN A 253 12.80 -8.87 5.38
N THR A 254 13.17 -9.54 6.50
CA THR A 254 13.85 -10.84 6.44
C THR A 254 13.00 -11.95 5.80
N VAL A 255 11.68 -11.86 5.91
CA VAL A 255 10.75 -12.79 5.23
C VAL A 255 10.74 -12.51 3.72
N PHE A 256 10.63 -11.24 3.32
CA PHE A 256 10.64 -10.86 1.90
C PHE A 256 11.98 -11.13 1.22
N ASP A 257 13.10 -11.00 1.92
CA ASP A 257 14.44 -11.24 1.37
C ASP A 257 14.69 -12.71 0.99
N GLN A 258 13.82 -13.63 1.43
CA GLN A 258 13.88 -15.02 1.00
C GLN A 258 13.54 -15.19 -0.48
N ASN A 259 12.84 -14.24 -1.11
CA ASN A 259 12.43 -14.27 -2.52
C ASN A 259 11.70 -15.58 -2.89
N LYS A 260 10.74 -15.99 -2.06
CA LYS A 260 9.92 -17.19 -2.22
C LYS A 260 8.45 -16.82 -2.07
N ASP A 261 7.57 -17.66 -2.59
CA ASP A 261 6.14 -17.56 -2.31
C ASP A 261 5.89 -17.46 -0.80
N LEU A 262 4.97 -16.60 -0.41
CA LEU A 262 4.64 -16.36 0.97
C LEU A 262 3.22 -16.87 1.27
N ASN A 263 3.10 -17.71 2.30
CA ASN A 263 1.83 -18.18 2.82
C ASN A 263 1.75 -17.84 4.30
N LEU A 264 0.64 -17.28 4.73
CA LEU A 264 0.42 -16.90 6.13
C LEU A 264 -0.72 -17.68 6.74
N GLU A 265 -0.61 -17.96 8.05
CA GLU A 265 -1.75 -18.38 8.86
C GLU A 265 -2.73 -17.21 8.99
N ALA A 266 -4.03 -17.50 8.94
CA ALA A 266 -5.05 -16.50 9.19
C ALA A 266 -5.12 -16.11 10.67
N THR A 267 -5.01 -17.14 11.53
CA THR A 267 -5.01 -17.02 12.99
C THR A 267 -4.04 -18.03 13.60
N VAL A 268 -3.51 -17.70 14.77
CA VAL A 268 -2.75 -18.59 15.65
C VAL A 268 -3.38 -18.48 17.04
N ASP A 269 -3.65 -19.60 17.71
CA ASP A 269 -4.40 -19.63 18.97
C ASP A 269 -5.75 -18.87 18.87
N HIS A 270 -6.44 -18.98 17.72
CA HIS A 270 -7.71 -18.31 17.37
C HIS A 270 -7.60 -16.77 17.24
N GLU A 271 -6.42 -16.19 17.31
CA GLU A 271 -6.19 -14.74 17.23
C GLU A 271 -5.41 -14.35 15.96
N PRO A 272 -5.78 -13.23 15.30
CA PRO A 272 -5.02 -12.70 14.16
C PRO A 272 -3.71 -12.04 14.62
N LEU A 273 -2.74 -11.94 13.73
CA LEU A 273 -1.41 -11.40 14.02
C LEU A 273 -1.43 -10.02 14.68
N PHE A 274 -2.33 -9.15 14.23
CA PHE A 274 -2.37 -7.78 14.73
C PHE A 274 -2.70 -7.71 16.23
N ASN A 275 -3.49 -8.62 16.80
CA ASN A 275 -3.77 -8.65 18.23
C ASN A 275 -2.48 -8.87 19.03
N PHE A 276 -1.67 -9.86 18.65
CA PHE A 276 -0.38 -10.11 19.32
C PHE A 276 0.59 -8.92 19.24
N LEU A 277 0.63 -8.21 18.11
CA LEU A 277 1.54 -7.08 17.93
C LEU A 277 1.07 -5.80 18.63
N PHE A 278 -0.24 -5.55 18.67
CA PHE A 278 -0.80 -4.39 19.39
C PHE A 278 -0.73 -4.52 20.90
N ASP A 279 -0.66 -5.75 21.44
CA ASP A 279 -0.49 -6.03 22.87
C ASP A 279 0.95 -5.83 23.35
N LEU A 280 1.92 -5.68 22.42
CA LEU A 280 3.31 -5.47 22.78
C LEU A 280 3.56 -4.11 23.42
N LYS A 281 4.45 -4.10 24.42
CA LYS A 281 4.94 -2.86 25.01
C LYS A 281 5.86 -2.12 24.03
N PRO A 282 6.00 -0.79 24.15
CA PRO A 282 6.93 0.00 23.33
C PRO A 282 8.38 -0.48 23.41
N THR A 283 8.74 -1.15 24.50
CA THR A 283 10.08 -1.70 24.78
C THR A 283 10.28 -3.12 24.27
N ALA A 284 9.29 -3.69 23.56
CA ALA A 284 9.40 -5.05 23.04
C ALA A 284 10.62 -5.20 22.12
N THR A 285 11.37 -6.25 22.37
CA THR A 285 12.63 -6.54 21.70
C THR A 285 12.39 -7.12 20.30
N LYS A 286 13.45 -7.11 19.48
CA LYS A 286 13.42 -7.79 18.18
C LYS A 286 13.08 -9.27 18.31
N ALA A 287 13.62 -9.97 19.32
CA ALA A 287 13.37 -11.39 19.53
C ALA A 287 11.88 -11.68 19.84
N GLU A 288 11.21 -10.81 20.60
CA GLU A 288 9.77 -10.95 20.88
C GLU A 288 8.93 -10.75 19.62
N THR A 289 9.21 -9.71 18.84
CA THR A 289 8.49 -9.46 17.58
C THR A 289 8.74 -10.56 16.54
N ASP A 290 9.98 -11.02 16.39
CA ASP A 290 10.36 -12.11 15.47
C ASP A 290 9.61 -13.40 15.83
N LYS A 291 9.58 -13.77 17.10
CA LYS A 291 8.90 -14.99 17.57
C LYS A 291 7.40 -14.97 17.27
N ILE A 292 6.76 -13.82 17.40
CA ILE A 292 5.33 -13.67 17.07
C ILE A 292 5.12 -13.87 15.55
N ILE A 293 5.86 -13.15 14.72
CA ILE A 293 5.68 -13.20 13.25
C ILE A 293 6.00 -14.59 12.70
N ASP A 294 7.03 -15.27 13.23
CA ASP A 294 7.42 -16.63 12.80
C ASP A 294 6.30 -17.67 12.98
N ARG A 295 5.38 -17.45 13.91
CA ARG A 295 4.21 -18.33 14.10
C ARG A 295 3.19 -18.21 12.99
N PHE A 296 3.17 -17.09 12.28
CA PHE A 296 2.21 -16.82 11.20
C PHE A 296 2.76 -17.12 9.80
N VAL A 297 4.09 -17.19 9.64
CA VAL A 297 4.71 -17.53 8.37
C VAL A 297 4.76 -19.05 8.20
N LYS A 298 4.02 -19.59 7.22
CA LYS A 298 4.06 -21.02 6.89
C LYS A 298 5.41 -21.39 6.29
N LYS A 299 5.93 -22.54 6.73
CA LYS A 299 7.22 -23.08 6.25
C LYS A 299 7.04 -23.84 4.95
#